data_67a92dd7ffcc04349d6d37dd4c75f57c
#
_entry.id   67a92dd7ffcc04349d6d37dd4c75f57c
#
_cell.length_a   1.000
_cell.length_b   1.000
_cell.length_c   1.000
_cell.angle_alpha   90.00
_cell.angle_beta   90.00
_cell.angle_gamma   90.00
#
_symmetry.space_group_name_H-M   'P 1'
#
loop_
_entity.id
_entity.type
_entity.pdbx_description
1 polymer ?
#
loop_
_entity_poly.entity_id
_entity_poly.type
_entity_poly.pdbx_seq_one_letter_code
_entity_poly.pdbx_strand_id
1 'polypeptide(L)'
;MRILVTGGSGYLGTHVCRFFDAEDFSRRCGNDVLDPEDVKSVANYDVVIHLAAHLDKDPDAADLCFQTNVEGTANVIRNMTPNSVFIYASTKDVYGANAEQFQQVPETCPTLYSGQTALEWSKLIGERYLEYYARERNVRACIFRMSTVYARPSDGNENGFST
;
A
#
# COMPACT_ATOMS: atom_id res chain seq x y z
N MET A 1 -12.60 -10.79 14.42
CA MET A 1 -11.45 -10.34 13.61
C MET A 1 -11.79 -8.94 13.11
N ARG A 2 -11.02 -7.92 13.53
CA ARG A 2 -11.21 -6.55 13.10
C ARG A 2 -10.25 -6.23 11.96
N ILE A 3 -10.78 -5.67 10.87
CA ILE A 3 -10.01 -5.36 9.66
C ILE A 3 -10.03 -3.86 9.44
N LEU A 4 -8.86 -3.28 9.20
CA LEU A 4 -8.66 -1.87 8.83
C LEU A 4 -8.17 -1.78 7.40
N VAL A 5 -8.70 -0.83 6.64
CA VAL A 5 -8.21 -0.51 5.30
C VAL A 5 -7.68 0.91 5.28
N THR A 6 -6.37 1.10 5.20
CA THR A 6 -5.84 2.43 4.97
C THR A 6 -6.07 2.83 3.51
N GLY A 7 -6.50 4.07 3.29
CA GLY A 7 -6.95 4.50 1.97
C GLY A 7 -8.31 3.89 1.57
N GLY A 8 -9.13 3.50 2.56
CA GLY A 8 -10.42 2.85 2.35
C GLY A 8 -11.42 3.65 1.54
N SER A 9 -11.34 4.98 1.54
CA SER A 9 -12.17 5.86 0.68
C SER A 9 -11.65 6.02 -0.75
N GLY A 10 -10.54 5.39 -1.10
CA GLY A 10 -10.01 5.37 -2.46
C GLY A 10 -10.76 4.39 -3.37
N TYR A 11 -10.39 4.39 -4.67
CA TYR A 11 -11.04 3.55 -5.67
C TYR A 11 -11.07 2.06 -5.26
N LEU A 12 -9.93 1.44 -5.01
CA LEU A 12 -9.86 0.05 -4.57
C LEU A 12 -10.38 -0.11 -3.14
N GLY A 13 -10.06 0.85 -2.27
CA GLY A 13 -10.40 0.82 -0.85
C GLY A 13 -11.89 0.66 -0.58
N THR A 14 -12.76 1.36 -1.32
CA THR A 14 -14.22 1.28 -1.15
C THR A 14 -14.76 -0.13 -1.44
N HIS A 15 -14.22 -0.81 -2.44
CA HIS A 15 -14.58 -2.20 -2.74
C HIS A 15 -14.09 -3.16 -1.66
N VAL A 16 -12.86 -2.97 -1.19
CA VAL A 16 -12.24 -3.80 -0.15
C VAL A 16 -12.97 -3.63 1.19
N CYS A 17 -13.26 -2.38 1.60
CA CYS A 17 -14.04 -2.11 2.82
C CYS A 17 -15.42 -2.79 2.77
N ARG A 18 -16.13 -2.66 1.64
CA ARG A 18 -17.45 -3.28 1.47
C ARG A 18 -17.38 -4.81 1.50
N PHE A 19 -16.39 -5.40 0.85
CA PHE A 19 -16.27 -6.85 0.74
C PHE A 19 -15.95 -7.53 2.08
N PHE A 20 -15.07 -6.91 2.88
CA PHE A 20 -14.61 -7.46 4.16
C PHE A 20 -15.36 -6.90 5.38
N ASP A 21 -16.32 -6.01 5.19
CA ASP A 21 -16.93 -5.23 6.30
C ASP A 21 -15.87 -4.58 7.18
N ALA A 22 -14.89 -3.92 6.52
CA ALA A 22 -13.71 -3.36 7.14
C ALA A 22 -13.85 -1.87 7.42
N GLU A 23 -13.15 -1.39 8.45
CA GLU A 23 -13.14 0.02 8.81
C GLU A 23 -12.22 0.81 7.86
N ASP A 24 -12.67 2.00 7.43
CA ASP A 24 -11.91 2.92 6.59
C ASP A 24 -11.00 3.82 7.44
N PHE A 25 -9.70 3.76 7.16
CA PHE A 25 -8.70 4.68 7.69
C PHE A 25 -8.19 5.55 6.56
N SER A 26 -8.78 6.72 6.38
CA SER A 26 -8.42 7.64 5.31
C SER A 26 -8.64 9.09 5.72
N ARG A 27 -8.02 10.01 4.99
CA ARG A 27 -8.17 11.46 5.21
C ARG A 27 -9.62 11.93 5.10
N ARG A 28 -10.44 11.26 4.29
CA ARG A 28 -11.88 11.55 4.22
C ARG A 28 -12.62 11.21 5.51
N CYS A 29 -12.11 10.24 6.26
CA CYS A 29 -12.63 9.85 7.58
C CYS A 29 -11.89 10.53 8.74
N GLY A 30 -11.02 11.51 8.44
CA GLY A 30 -10.27 12.26 9.44
C GLY A 30 -9.02 11.56 9.98
N ASN A 31 -8.49 10.55 9.25
CA ASN A 31 -7.29 9.81 9.64
C ASN A 31 -6.18 9.94 8.60
N ASP A 32 -4.96 10.19 9.03
CA ASP A 32 -3.78 10.27 8.15
C ASP A 32 -2.70 9.28 8.59
N VAL A 33 -2.15 8.51 7.65
CA VAL A 33 -1.03 7.60 7.90
C VAL A 33 0.25 8.32 8.30
N LEU A 34 0.31 9.62 8.08
CA LEU A 34 1.43 10.48 8.48
C LEU A 34 1.23 11.10 9.88
N ASP A 35 0.03 11.06 10.43
CA ASP A 35 -0.23 11.57 11.77
C ASP A 35 0.10 10.49 12.83
N PRO A 36 1.08 10.74 13.74
CA PRO A 36 1.44 9.78 14.77
C PRO A 36 0.31 9.42 15.77
N GLU A 37 -0.65 10.33 15.97
CA GLU A 37 -1.77 10.07 16.89
C GLU A 37 -2.81 9.17 16.20
N ASP A 38 -3.14 9.43 14.95
CA ASP A 38 -4.12 8.66 14.19
C ASP A 38 -3.70 7.19 14.07
N VAL A 39 -2.42 6.95 13.71
CA VAL A 39 -1.90 5.59 13.49
C VAL A 39 -1.83 4.74 14.76
N LYS A 40 -1.97 5.30 15.96
CA LYS A 40 -2.07 4.52 17.21
C LYS A 40 -3.29 3.61 17.23
N SER A 41 -4.36 4.01 16.55
CA SER A 41 -5.59 3.22 16.45
C SER A 41 -5.40 1.88 15.73
N VAL A 42 -4.36 1.77 14.89
CA VAL A 42 -3.99 0.55 14.15
C VAL A 42 -3.76 -0.65 15.09
N ALA A 43 -3.28 -0.40 16.31
CA ALA A 43 -3.09 -1.44 17.33
C ALA A 43 -4.36 -2.20 17.72
N ASN A 44 -5.54 -1.68 17.37
CA ASN A 44 -6.82 -2.30 17.70
C ASN A 44 -7.29 -3.33 16.64
N TYR A 45 -6.51 -3.57 15.57
CA TYR A 45 -6.94 -4.40 14.44
C TYR A 45 -6.08 -5.65 14.28
N ASP A 46 -6.75 -6.75 13.92
CA ASP A 46 -6.11 -8.03 13.65
C ASP A 46 -5.47 -8.07 12.26
N VAL A 47 -6.08 -7.34 11.30
CA VAL A 47 -5.65 -7.26 9.90
C VAL A 47 -5.65 -5.82 9.44
N VAL A 48 -4.57 -5.39 8.80
CA VAL A 48 -4.46 -4.11 8.10
C VAL A 48 -4.23 -4.35 6.63
N ILE A 49 -5.13 -3.85 5.78
CA ILE A 49 -4.96 -3.81 4.33
C ILE A 49 -4.52 -2.41 3.97
N HIS A 50 -3.24 -2.27 3.61
CA HIS A 50 -2.60 -0.97 3.40
C HIS A 50 -2.65 -0.57 1.93
N LEU A 51 -3.65 0.27 1.59
CA LEU A 51 -3.86 0.81 0.25
C LEU A 51 -3.55 2.31 0.17
N ALA A 52 -3.35 2.98 1.31
CA ALA A 52 -2.98 4.39 1.32
C ALA A 52 -1.67 4.60 0.57
N ALA A 53 -1.71 5.42 -0.47
CA ALA A 53 -0.55 5.75 -1.28
C ALA A 53 -0.76 7.05 -2.04
N HIS A 54 0.35 7.72 -2.36
CA HIS A 54 0.42 8.73 -3.39
C HIS A 54 0.89 8.05 -4.68
N LEU A 55 0.11 8.20 -5.77
CA LEU A 55 0.30 7.42 -7.00
C LEU A 55 0.80 8.26 -8.18
N ASP A 56 1.15 9.52 -7.95
CA ASP A 56 1.65 10.40 -9.00
C ASP A 56 3.08 9.99 -9.39
N LYS A 57 3.33 9.96 -10.71
CA LYS A 57 4.63 9.65 -11.30
C LYS A 57 5.40 10.89 -11.73
N ASP A 58 4.82 12.09 -11.54
CA ASP A 58 5.50 13.34 -11.83
C ASP A 58 6.74 13.47 -10.93
N PRO A 59 7.91 13.84 -11.48
CA PRO A 59 9.11 14.10 -10.68
C PRO A 59 8.90 15.13 -9.56
N ASP A 60 8.03 16.12 -9.76
CA ASP A 60 7.72 17.14 -8.76
C ASP A 60 6.90 16.58 -7.58
N ALA A 61 6.26 15.42 -7.75
CA ALA A 61 5.54 14.72 -6.69
C ALA A 61 6.42 13.73 -5.91
N ALA A 62 7.73 13.64 -6.19
CA ALA A 62 8.61 12.63 -5.61
C ALA A 62 8.63 12.66 -4.07
N ASP A 63 8.77 13.83 -3.47
CA ASP A 63 8.81 13.97 -2.01
C ASP A 63 7.52 13.48 -1.36
N LEU A 64 6.38 13.77 -1.96
CA LEU A 64 5.08 13.33 -1.47
C LEU A 64 4.90 11.81 -1.62
N CYS A 65 5.43 11.22 -2.70
CA CYS A 65 5.49 9.77 -2.87
C CYS A 65 6.30 9.13 -1.74
N PHE A 66 7.52 9.60 -1.47
CA PHE A 66 8.35 9.04 -0.40
C PHE A 66 7.71 9.24 0.97
N GLN A 67 7.21 10.43 1.26
CA GLN A 67 6.56 10.71 2.53
C GLN A 67 5.35 9.80 2.75
N THR A 68 4.40 9.76 1.81
CA THR A 68 3.18 8.98 2.00
C THR A 68 3.44 7.48 1.95
N ASN A 69 4.21 7.00 0.95
CA ASN A 69 4.34 5.58 0.67
C ASN A 69 5.39 4.89 1.55
N VAL A 70 6.42 5.63 2.02
CA VAL A 70 7.46 5.06 2.87
C VAL A 70 7.20 5.36 4.34
N GLU A 71 7.14 6.64 4.71
CA GLU A 71 6.94 7.02 6.12
C GLU A 71 5.56 6.61 6.62
N GLY A 72 4.51 6.83 5.81
CA GLY A 72 3.15 6.38 6.12
C GLY A 72 3.08 4.87 6.34
N THR A 73 3.69 4.06 5.44
CA THR A 73 3.77 2.60 5.62
C THR A 73 4.52 2.23 6.90
N ALA A 74 5.66 2.88 7.17
CA ALA A 74 6.45 2.64 8.37
C ALA A 74 5.66 2.97 9.64
N ASN A 75 4.91 4.07 9.65
CA ASN A 75 4.07 4.45 10.78
C ASN A 75 3.00 3.41 11.06
N VAL A 76 2.32 2.91 10.04
CA VAL A 76 1.29 1.88 10.20
C VAL A 76 1.90 0.59 10.77
N ILE A 77 2.95 0.03 10.14
CA ILE A 77 3.53 -1.25 10.60
C ILE A 77 4.12 -1.16 12.01
N ARG A 78 4.67 -0.02 12.41
CA ARG A 78 5.22 0.20 13.75
C ARG A 78 4.15 0.17 14.84
N ASN A 79 2.92 0.48 14.51
CA ASN A 79 1.79 0.50 15.46
C ASN A 79 1.00 -0.82 15.47
N MET A 80 1.34 -1.79 14.64
CA MET A 80 0.68 -3.10 14.66
C MET A 80 1.11 -3.93 15.86
N THR A 81 0.20 -4.76 16.33
CA THR A 81 0.44 -5.69 17.44
C THR A 81 1.04 -7.02 16.94
N PRO A 82 1.76 -7.76 17.79
CA PRO A 82 2.26 -9.10 17.43
C PRO A 82 1.13 -10.04 16.98
N ASN A 83 1.42 -10.90 16.03
CA ASN A 83 0.51 -11.88 15.41
C ASN A 83 -0.59 -11.29 14.50
N SER A 84 -0.68 -9.96 14.36
CA SER A 84 -1.56 -9.34 13.36
C SER A 84 -1.06 -9.59 11.93
N VAL A 85 -1.89 -9.25 10.94
CA VAL A 85 -1.59 -9.43 9.51
C VAL A 85 -1.52 -8.08 8.82
N PHE A 86 -0.45 -7.83 8.07
CA PHE A 86 -0.29 -6.66 7.23
C PHE A 86 -0.30 -7.06 5.75
N ILE A 87 -1.25 -6.55 4.99
CA ILE A 87 -1.35 -6.77 3.55
C ILE A 87 -0.98 -5.47 2.84
N TYR A 88 0.09 -5.49 2.05
CA TYR A 88 0.66 -4.31 1.40
C TYR A 88 0.38 -4.30 -0.10
N ALA A 89 -0.18 -3.21 -0.58
CA ALA A 89 -0.36 -2.96 -1.99
C ALA A 89 0.91 -2.34 -2.60
N SER A 90 1.77 -3.20 -3.16
CA SER A 90 2.86 -2.82 -4.04
C SER A 90 2.38 -2.80 -5.50
N THR A 91 3.29 -2.67 -6.46
CA THR A 91 2.99 -2.61 -7.89
C THR A 91 3.92 -3.51 -8.71
N LYS A 92 3.42 -4.08 -9.81
CA LYS A 92 4.25 -4.78 -10.78
C LYS A 92 5.33 -3.89 -11.41
N ASP A 93 5.11 -2.57 -11.41
CA ASP A 93 6.02 -1.61 -12.04
C ASP A 93 7.36 -1.49 -11.29
N VAL A 94 7.48 -2.09 -10.08
CA VAL A 94 8.77 -2.22 -9.37
C VAL A 94 9.81 -3.01 -10.17
N TYR A 95 9.40 -3.81 -11.15
CA TYR A 95 10.30 -4.54 -12.02
C TYR A 95 10.88 -3.65 -13.16
N GLY A 96 10.21 -2.52 -13.49
CA GLY A 96 10.64 -1.63 -14.57
C GLY A 96 10.81 -2.38 -15.88
N ALA A 97 11.79 -1.95 -16.71
CA ALA A 97 12.13 -2.59 -17.97
C ALA A 97 12.71 -4.01 -17.81
N ASN A 98 13.10 -4.43 -16.60
CA ASN A 98 13.53 -5.82 -16.38
C ASN A 98 12.42 -6.84 -16.70
N ALA A 99 11.15 -6.43 -16.56
CA ALA A 99 10.00 -7.28 -16.89
C ALA A 99 9.94 -7.66 -18.36
N GLU A 100 10.48 -6.84 -19.28
CA GLU A 100 10.46 -7.06 -20.74
C GLU A 100 11.24 -8.29 -21.17
N GLN A 101 12.12 -8.81 -20.32
CA GLN A 101 12.92 -10.01 -20.58
C GLN A 101 12.12 -11.31 -20.41
N PHE A 102 10.89 -11.23 -19.91
CA PHE A 102 10.09 -12.40 -19.56
C PHE A 102 8.75 -12.39 -20.28
N GLN A 103 8.34 -13.54 -20.82
CA GLN A 103 6.99 -13.74 -21.32
C GLN A 103 5.96 -13.79 -20.17
N GLN A 104 6.36 -14.38 -19.04
CA GLN A 104 5.64 -14.36 -17.76
C GLN A 104 6.63 -13.91 -16.70
N VAL A 105 6.37 -12.76 -16.07
CA VAL A 105 7.27 -12.16 -15.10
C VAL A 105 7.21 -12.93 -13.78
N PRO A 106 8.30 -13.59 -13.36
CA PRO A 106 8.32 -14.26 -12.06
C PRO A 106 8.52 -13.25 -10.93
N GLU A 107 8.10 -13.59 -9.72
CA GLU A 107 8.32 -12.74 -8.54
C GLU A 107 9.82 -12.52 -8.23
N THR A 108 10.69 -13.38 -8.74
CA THR A 108 12.15 -13.27 -8.63
C THR A 108 12.77 -12.35 -9.67
N CYS A 109 11.98 -11.76 -10.58
CA CYS A 109 12.46 -10.77 -11.53
C CYS A 109 13.17 -9.63 -10.78
N PRO A 110 14.37 -9.20 -11.24
CA PRO A 110 15.12 -8.15 -10.57
C PRO A 110 14.31 -6.84 -10.48
N THR A 111 14.43 -6.20 -9.33
CA THR A 111 13.88 -4.86 -9.06
C THR A 111 14.97 -3.78 -9.02
N LEU A 112 16.14 -4.07 -9.57
CA LEU A 112 17.22 -3.10 -9.73
C LEU A 112 16.78 -1.99 -10.68
N TYR A 113 17.33 -0.79 -10.50
CA TYR A 113 16.94 0.38 -11.28
C TYR A 113 16.86 0.08 -12.78
N SER A 114 15.70 0.31 -13.34
CA SER A 114 15.36 0.01 -14.73
C SER A 114 14.22 0.95 -15.21
N GLY A 115 14.41 2.27 -15.01
CA GLY A 115 13.47 3.31 -15.41
C GLY A 115 12.31 3.57 -14.45
N GLN A 116 12.38 3.10 -13.21
CA GLN A 116 11.36 3.39 -12.19
C GLN A 116 11.35 4.87 -11.81
N THR A 117 10.15 5.38 -11.50
CA THR A 117 9.93 6.72 -10.94
C THR A 117 9.95 6.69 -9.40
N ALA A 118 9.72 7.85 -8.76
CA ALA A 118 9.60 7.94 -7.30
C ALA A 118 8.48 7.05 -6.74
N LEU A 119 7.40 6.84 -7.49
CA LEU A 119 6.32 5.94 -7.09
C LEU A 119 6.84 4.51 -6.89
N GLU A 120 7.47 3.93 -7.88
CA GLU A 120 7.95 2.55 -7.80
C GLU A 120 9.07 2.41 -6.77
N TRP A 121 9.98 3.40 -6.69
CA TRP A 121 11.01 3.43 -5.66
C TRP A 121 10.42 3.49 -4.25
N SER A 122 9.43 4.33 -4.02
CA SER A 122 8.77 4.42 -2.70
C SER A 122 8.09 3.10 -2.32
N LYS A 123 7.48 2.41 -3.30
CA LYS A 123 6.88 1.08 -3.08
C LYS A 123 7.94 0.02 -2.73
N LEU A 124 9.08 -0.01 -3.44
CA LEU A 124 10.19 -0.91 -3.13
C LEU A 124 10.75 -0.67 -1.73
N ILE A 125 10.94 0.58 -1.34
CA ILE A 125 11.41 0.91 0.01
C ILE A 125 10.38 0.44 1.04
N GLY A 126 9.08 0.63 0.80
CA GLY A 126 8.01 0.11 1.63
C GLY A 126 8.08 -1.41 1.80
N GLU A 127 8.33 -2.16 0.72
CA GLU A 127 8.55 -3.62 0.79
C GLU A 127 9.72 -3.97 1.73
N ARG A 128 10.85 -3.25 1.64
CA ARG A 128 12.02 -3.49 2.52
C ARG A 128 11.74 -3.15 3.98
N TYR A 129 10.99 -2.08 4.24
CA TYR A 129 10.52 -1.78 5.59
C TYR A 129 9.65 -2.90 6.16
N LEU A 130 8.74 -3.44 5.34
CA LEU A 130 7.89 -4.54 5.76
C LEU A 130 8.69 -5.81 6.07
N GLU A 131 9.66 -6.18 5.24
CA GLU A 131 10.53 -7.33 5.48
C GLU A 131 11.23 -7.23 6.83
N TYR A 132 11.70 -6.04 7.19
CA TYR A 132 12.36 -5.78 8.46
C TYR A 132 11.37 -5.77 9.64
N TYR A 133 10.38 -4.89 9.60
CA TYR A 133 9.48 -4.67 10.73
C TYR A 133 8.52 -5.84 11.00
N ALA A 134 8.11 -6.58 9.98
CA ALA A 134 7.30 -7.77 10.16
C ALA A 134 8.02 -8.79 11.03
N ARG A 135 9.32 -8.97 10.80
CA ARG A 135 10.18 -9.86 11.61
C ARG A 135 10.36 -9.33 13.03
N GLU A 136 10.77 -8.06 13.16
CA GLU A 136 11.05 -7.45 14.47
C GLU A 136 9.82 -7.37 15.38
N ARG A 137 8.64 -7.24 14.80
CA ARG A 137 7.39 -7.09 15.54
C ARG A 137 6.54 -8.36 15.60
N ASN A 138 7.00 -9.44 14.99
CA ASN A 138 6.21 -10.68 14.86
C ASN A 138 4.85 -10.44 14.19
N VAL A 139 4.82 -9.66 13.12
CA VAL A 139 3.65 -9.39 12.28
C VAL A 139 3.75 -10.24 11.03
N ARG A 140 2.66 -10.86 10.62
CA ARG A 140 2.60 -11.58 9.34
C ARG A 140 2.37 -10.60 8.21
N ALA A 141 3.32 -10.46 7.29
CA ALA A 141 3.22 -9.56 6.14
C ALA A 141 2.99 -10.33 4.84
N CYS A 142 2.13 -9.76 3.98
CA CYS A 142 1.95 -10.20 2.61
C CYS A 142 2.06 -8.99 1.68
N ILE A 143 2.90 -9.09 0.66
CA ILE A 143 3.15 -8.03 -0.32
C ILE A 143 2.52 -8.44 -1.65
N PHE A 144 1.57 -7.64 -2.15
CA PHE A 144 0.98 -7.82 -3.47
C PHE A 144 1.56 -6.83 -4.46
N ARG A 145 2.39 -7.29 -5.39
CA ARG A 145 2.82 -6.51 -6.57
C ARG A 145 1.71 -6.55 -7.62
N MET A 146 0.72 -5.69 -7.44
CA MET A 146 -0.49 -5.69 -8.24
C MET A 146 -0.21 -5.21 -9.66
N SER A 147 -0.85 -5.84 -10.63
CA SER A 147 -1.01 -5.31 -11.99
C SER A 147 -2.11 -4.25 -12.00
N THR A 148 -2.45 -3.73 -13.18
CA THR A 148 -3.57 -2.79 -13.32
C THR A 148 -4.86 -3.40 -12.78
N VAL A 149 -5.47 -2.70 -11.83
CA VAL A 149 -6.73 -3.10 -11.20
C VAL A 149 -7.86 -2.29 -11.82
N TYR A 150 -8.93 -2.98 -12.21
CA TYR A 150 -10.16 -2.34 -12.69
C TYR A 150 -11.37 -2.96 -12.01
N ALA A 151 -12.38 -2.15 -11.74
CA ALA A 151 -13.65 -2.57 -11.17
C ALA A 151 -14.78 -1.70 -11.74
N ARG A 152 -16.02 -2.08 -11.49
CA ARG A 152 -17.16 -1.20 -11.79
C ARG A 152 -17.03 0.06 -10.93
N PRO A 153 -17.35 1.26 -11.48
CA PRO A 153 -17.42 2.47 -10.67
C PRO A 153 -18.32 2.22 -9.46
N SER A 154 -17.82 2.54 -8.26
CA SER A 154 -18.67 2.61 -7.08
C SER A 154 -19.35 3.96 -7.06
N ASP A 155 -20.55 4.05 -6.48
CA ASP A 155 -21.30 5.29 -6.37
C ASP A 155 -20.42 6.41 -5.79
N GLY A 156 -20.12 7.42 -6.62
CA GLY A 156 -19.29 8.58 -6.26
C GLY A 156 -17.83 8.55 -6.76
N ASN A 157 -17.40 7.51 -7.50
CA ASN A 157 -16.09 7.48 -8.13
C ASN A 157 -16.23 7.17 -9.62
N GLU A 158 -16.30 8.22 -10.45
CA GLU A 158 -16.57 8.12 -11.89
C GLU A 158 -15.38 7.58 -12.70
N ASN A 159 -14.17 7.54 -12.13
CA ASN A 159 -12.96 7.10 -12.79
C ASN A 159 -12.69 5.62 -12.46
N GLY A 160 -13.23 4.72 -13.28
CA GLY A 160 -13.11 3.26 -13.11
C GLY A 160 -11.71 2.65 -13.34
N PHE A 161 -10.63 3.44 -13.23
CA PHE A 161 -9.26 2.97 -13.40
C PHE A 161 -8.39 3.49 -12.26
N SER A 162 -7.67 2.58 -11.59
CA SER A 162 -6.47 2.95 -10.86
C SER A 162 -5.31 2.95 -11.87
N THR A 163 -4.79 4.11 -12.16
CA THR A 163 -3.53 4.24 -12.91
C THR A 163 -2.37 3.88 -12.00
#